data_578dfccf352e9ce3716e3c11ba30eb9c
#
_entry.id   578dfccf352e9ce3716e3c11ba30eb9c
#
_cell.length_a   1.000
_cell.length_b   1.000
_cell.length_c   1.000
_cell.angle_alpha   90.00
_cell.angle_beta   90.00
_cell.angle_gamma   90.00
#
_symmetry.space_group_name_H-M   'P 1'
#
loop_
_entity.id
_entity.type
_entity.pdbx_description
1 polymer ?
#
loop_
_entity_poly.entity_id
_entity_poly.type
_entity_poly.pdbx_seq_one_letter_code
_entity_poly.pdbx_strand_id
1 'polypeptide(L)'
;MNQPACKVECARSKDIPAMLRLEKRYFASCWHSEAAFIHKLIEKDPMMFRVCKIDGEVRGYYWVIPLEHSVWQKVLTGEMNENEAMHHIKSFADPDLYLYICSVIVDLDDKQHKQYTRALVRDFGRNFVRQQGTDSPDINAIGAFTISEGGRRLMERSHFNYRGSFKAGGQSVRSYAIKCSALVQQAAAARRK
;
A
#
# COMPACT_ATOMS: atom_id res chain seq x y z
N MET A 1 31.24 -5.38 -6.58
CA MET A 1 30.08 -6.05 -7.24
C MET A 1 28.91 -5.09 -7.15
N ASN A 2 28.38 -4.61 -8.30
CA ASN A 2 27.16 -3.81 -8.30
C ASN A 2 25.99 -4.66 -7.80
N GLN A 3 25.38 -4.27 -6.69
CA GLN A 3 24.15 -4.93 -6.22
C GLN A 3 23.07 -4.75 -7.28
N PRO A 4 22.34 -5.82 -7.64
CA PRO A 4 21.23 -5.71 -8.60
C PRO A 4 20.22 -4.70 -8.10
N ALA A 5 19.82 -3.78 -8.98
CA ALA A 5 18.89 -2.72 -8.63
C ALA A 5 17.47 -3.29 -8.46
N CYS A 6 16.84 -3.02 -7.32
CA CYS A 6 15.43 -3.34 -7.12
C CYS A 6 14.58 -2.51 -8.07
N LYS A 7 13.85 -3.18 -8.97
CA LYS A 7 12.89 -2.57 -9.89
C LYS A 7 11.48 -2.69 -9.31
N VAL A 8 10.75 -1.58 -9.25
CA VAL A 8 9.33 -1.58 -8.88
C VAL A 8 8.50 -1.33 -10.13
N GLU A 9 7.52 -2.20 -10.36
CA GLU A 9 6.63 -2.16 -11.53
C GLU A 9 5.23 -2.63 -11.18
N CYS A 10 4.25 -2.42 -12.06
CA CYS A 10 2.91 -3.00 -11.90
C CYS A 10 3.00 -4.53 -11.85
N ALA A 11 2.26 -5.13 -10.95
CA ALA A 11 2.16 -6.58 -10.88
C ALA A 11 1.47 -7.14 -12.12
N ARG A 12 1.85 -8.35 -12.51
CA ARG A 12 1.22 -9.12 -13.56
C ARG A 12 0.68 -10.42 -12.98
N SER A 13 -0.23 -11.08 -13.68
CA SER A 13 -0.82 -12.37 -13.24
C SER A 13 0.24 -13.40 -12.83
N LYS A 14 1.38 -13.46 -13.52
CA LYS A 14 2.51 -14.35 -13.18
C LYS A 14 3.17 -14.07 -11.84
N ASP A 15 2.96 -12.88 -11.26
CA ASP A 15 3.56 -12.46 -9.99
C ASP A 15 2.70 -12.87 -8.79
N ILE A 16 1.40 -13.14 -9.01
CA ILE A 16 0.43 -13.49 -7.96
C ILE A 16 0.90 -14.65 -7.06
N PRO A 17 1.42 -15.77 -7.59
CA PRO A 17 1.88 -16.85 -6.72
C PRO A 17 3.00 -16.44 -5.76
N ALA A 18 3.90 -15.55 -6.18
CA ALA A 18 4.97 -15.04 -5.34
C ALA A 18 4.45 -14.05 -4.27
N MET A 19 3.50 -13.18 -4.63
CA MET A 19 2.83 -12.28 -3.70
C MET A 19 2.10 -13.06 -2.60
N LEU A 20 1.32 -14.07 -2.96
CA LEU A 20 0.61 -14.92 -2.01
C LEU A 20 1.55 -15.74 -1.11
N ARG A 21 2.73 -16.16 -1.61
CA ARG A 21 3.73 -16.81 -0.76
C ARG A 21 4.25 -15.86 0.33
N LEU A 22 4.52 -14.59 0.00
CA LEU A 22 4.93 -13.57 0.97
C LEU A 22 3.82 -13.32 2.00
N GLU A 23 2.57 -13.20 1.55
CA GLU A 23 1.42 -12.98 2.43
C GLU A 23 1.25 -14.12 3.43
N LYS A 24 1.26 -15.37 2.95
CA LYS A 24 1.16 -16.59 3.79
C LYS A 24 2.32 -16.74 4.77
N ARG A 25 3.49 -16.18 4.46
CA ARG A 25 4.67 -16.26 5.32
C ARG A 25 4.60 -15.31 6.51
N TYR A 26 4.00 -14.12 6.33
CA TYR A 26 4.08 -13.05 7.30
C TYR A 26 2.74 -12.69 7.94
N PHE A 27 1.63 -13.13 7.38
CA PHE A 27 0.30 -12.84 7.88
C PHE A 27 -0.46 -14.10 8.31
N ALA A 28 -1.33 -13.96 9.30
CA ALA A 28 -2.29 -15.00 9.67
C ALA A 28 -3.29 -15.24 8.54
N SER A 29 -3.87 -16.45 8.49
CA SER A 29 -4.74 -16.88 7.39
C SER A 29 -5.97 -16.00 7.17
N CYS A 30 -6.47 -15.32 8.21
CA CYS A 30 -7.58 -14.37 8.11
C CYS A 30 -7.25 -13.10 7.27
N TRP A 31 -5.96 -12.89 6.94
CA TRP A 31 -5.48 -11.78 6.12
C TRP A 31 -5.00 -12.23 4.73
N HIS A 32 -5.23 -13.50 4.37
CA HIS A 32 -4.78 -14.01 3.07
C HIS A 32 -5.78 -13.67 1.98
N SER A 33 -5.24 -13.19 0.88
CA SER A 33 -6.00 -12.91 -0.34
C SER A 33 -6.18 -14.16 -1.20
N GLU A 34 -7.20 -14.17 -2.04
CA GLU A 34 -7.42 -15.20 -3.05
C GLU A 34 -6.81 -14.79 -4.40
N ALA A 35 -6.16 -15.76 -5.08
CA ALA A 35 -5.53 -15.51 -6.37
C ALA A 35 -6.49 -14.94 -7.42
N ALA A 36 -7.69 -15.52 -7.53
CA ALA A 36 -8.71 -15.07 -8.48
C ALA A 36 -9.16 -13.63 -8.22
N PHE A 37 -9.23 -13.24 -6.95
CA PHE A 37 -9.56 -11.88 -6.55
C PHE A 37 -8.48 -10.88 -6.95
N ILE A 38 -7.20 -11.17 -6.63
CA ILE A 38 -6.06 -10.33 -7.04
C ILE A 38 -6.01 -10.19 -8.57
N HIS A 39 -6.24 -11.31 -9.30
CA HIS A 39 -6.25 -11.30 -10.76
C HIS A 39 -7.27 -10.30 -11.32
N LYS A 40 -8.52 -10.35 -10.83
CA LYS A 40 -9.58 -9.41 -11.24
C LYS A 40 -9.21 -7.94 -10.99
N LEU A 41 -8.57 -7.66 -9.85
CA LEU A 41 -8.15 -6.30 -9.52
C LEU A 41 -7.00 -5.81 -10.42
N ILE A 42 -6.02 -6.67 -10.72
CA ILE A 42 -4.93 -6.34 -11.67
C ILE A 42 -5.47 -6.08 -13.08
N GLU A 43 -6.48 -6.85 -13.52
CA GLU A 43 -7.15 -6.63 -14.81
C GLU A 43 -7.95 -5.33 -14.82
N LYS A 44 -8.59 -4.99 -13.70
CA LYS A 44 -9.35 -3.74 -13.57
C LYS A 44 -8.43 -2.51 -13.63
N ASP A 45 -7.36 -2.52 -12.83
CA ASP A 45 -6.34 -1.47 -12.84
C ASP A 45 -5.02 -1.99 -12.24
N PRO A 46 -3.97 -2.17 -13.07
CA PRO A 46 -2.68 -2.69 -12.62
C PRO A 46 -1.95 -1.73 -11.66
N MET A 47 -2.35 -0.46 -11.56
CA MET A 47 -1.78 0.50 -10.61
C MET A 47 -2.10 0.15 -9.16
N MET A 48 -3.13 -0.65 -8.89
CA MET A 48 -3.46 -1.11 -7.55
C MET A 48 -2.37 -1.97 -6.92
N PHE A 49 -1.58 -2.69 -7.72
CA PHE A 49 -0.56 -3.62 -7.24
C PHE A 49 0.81 -3.29 -7.82
N ARG A 50 1.78 -3.06 -6.94
CA ARG A 50 3.16 -2.76 -7.32
C ARG A 50 4.12 -3.75 -6.68
N VAL A 51 4.94 -4.40 -7.48
CA VAL A 51 5.90 -5.41 -7.04
C VAL A 51 7.33 -4.92 -7.18
N CYS A 52 8.14 -5.15 -6.13
CA CYS A 52 9.58 -4.96 -6.15
C CYS A 52 10.25 -6.27 -6.56
N LYS A 53 11.05 -6.22 -7.62
CA LYS A 53 11.75 -7.38 -8.19
C LYS A 53 13.25 -7.20 -8.18
N ILE A 54 13.95 -8.31 -7.96
CA ILE A 54 15.39 -8.47 -8.21
C ILE A 54 15.54 -9.71 -9.11
N ASP A 55 16.24 -9.55 -10.22
CA ASP A 55 16.47 -10.63 -11.21
C ASP A 55 15.17 -11.36 -11.62
N GLY A 56 14.08 -10.59 -11.72
CA GLY A 56 12.76 -11.09 -12.08
C GLY A 56 11.94 -11.72 -10.94
N GLU A 57 12.55 -11.93 -9.76
CA GLU A 57 11.88 -12.50 -8.59
C GLU A 57 11.23 -11.41 -7.72
N VAL A 58 9.98 -11.63 -7.30
CA VAL A 58 9.25 -10.74 -6.39
C VAL A 58 9.85 -10.85 -4.99
N ARG A 59 10.34 -9.72 -4.46
CA ARG A 59 10.92 -9.56 -3.12
C ARG A 59 10.05 -8.74 -2.18
N GLY A 60 9.00 -8.17 -2.68
CA GLY A 60 8.02 -7.41 -1.92
C GLY A 60 6.98 -6.78 -2.83
N TYR A 61 5.92 -6.29 -2.22
CA TYR A 61 4.87 -5.58 -2.94
C TYR A 61 4.10 -4.66 -2.01
N TYR A 62 3.38 -3.74 -2.59
CA TYR A 62 2.25 -3.09 -1.93
C TYR A 62 1.02 -3.15 -2.83
N TRP A 63 -0.16 -3.08 -2.20
CA TRP A 63 -1.38 -2.86 -2.95
C TRP A 63 -2.29 -1.86 -2.25
N VAL A 64 -3.02 -1.11 -3.06
CA VAL A 64 -3.80 0.04 -2.67
C VAL A 64 -5.10 0.06 -3.43
N ILE A 65 -6.12 0.65 -2.83
CA ILE A 65 -7.41 0.88 -3.48
C ILE A 65 -7.84 2.33 -3.35
N PRO A 66 -8.31 2.95 -4.45
CA PRO A 66 -8.97 4.25 -4.41
C PRO A 66 -10.42 4.09 -3.94
N LEU A 67 -10.83 4.91 -2.98
CA LEU A 67 -12.15 4.91 -2.37
C LEU A 67 -12.74 6.32 -2.35
N GLU A 68 -14.05 6.42 -2.17
CA GLU A 68 -14.68 7.65 -1.75
C GLU A 68 -14.47 7.91 -0.26
N HIS A 69 -14.61 9.15 0.18
CA HIS A 69 -14.33 9.58 1.56
C HIS A 69 -15.11 8.77 2.62
N SER A 70 -16.41 8.56 2.40
CA SER A 70 -17.29 7.89 3.35
C SER A 70 -16.89 6.42 3.59
N VAL A 71 -16.55 5.69 2.54
CA VAL A 71 -16.09 4.29 2.61
C VAL A 71 -14.72 4.23 3.26
N TRP A 72 -13.79 5.08 2.83
CA TRP A 72 -12.45 5.16 3.39
C TRP A 72 -12.45 5.43 4.90
N GLN A 73 -13.32 6.35 5.38
CA GLN A 73 -13.48 6.59 6.81
C GLN A 73 -13.99 5.36 7.56
N LYS A 74 -15.03 4.68 7.05
CA LYS A 74 -15.59 3.48 7.67
C LYS A 74 -14.55 2.35 7.80
N VAL A 75 -13.69 2.18 6.79
CA VAL A 75 -12.58 1.20 6.87
C VAL A 75 -11.58 1.59 7.97
N LEU A 76 -11.22 2.86 8.07
CA LEU A 76 -10.26 3.33 9.06
C LEU A 76 -10.79 3.37 10.49
N THR A 77 -12.10 3.35 10.69
CA THR A 77 -12.73 3.25 12.02
C THR A 77 -13.14 1.82 12.38
N GLY A 78 -13.07 0.88 11.43
CA GLY A 78 -13.51 -0.50 11.62
C GLY A 78 -15.02 -0.70 11.50
N GLU A 79 -15.76 0.33 11.06
CA GLU A 79 -17.19 0.25 10.78
C GLU A 79 -17.50 -0.54 9.50
N MET A 80 -16.52 -0.67 8.62
CA MET A 80 -16.56 -1.47 7.39
C MET A 80 -15.29 -2.30 7.30
N ASN A 81 -15.41 -3.58 6.98
CA ASN A 81 -14.24 -4.43 6.75
C ASN A 81 -13.68 -4.25 5.32
N GLU A 82 -12.44 -4.73 5.10
CA GLU A 82 -11.77 -4.59 3.80
C GLU A 82 -12.53 -5.28 2.66
N ASN A 83 -13.12 -6.47 2.90
CA ASN A 83 -13.85 -7.19 1.86
C ASN A 83 -15.09 -6.42 1.39
N GLU A 84 -15.79 -5.77 2.30
CA GLU A 84 -16.93 -4.88 1.96
C GLU A 84 -16.43 -3.67 1.16
N ALA A 85 -15.31 -3.05 1.57
CA ALA A 85 -14.74 -1.90 0.87
C ALA A 85 -14.34 -2.21 -0.58
N MET A 86 -13.98 -3.47 -0.89
CA MET A 86 -13.63 -3.89 -2.26
C MET A 86 -14.77 -3.70 -3.27
N HIS A 87 -16.02 -3.69 -2.82
CA HIS A 87 -17.17 -3.43 -3.69
C HIS A 87 -17.33 -1.94 -4.06
N HIS A 88 -16.58 -1.07 -3.41
CA HIS A 88 -16.64 0.39 -3.56
C HIS A 88 -15.38 0.99 -4.20
N ILE A 89 -14.53 0.13 -4.82
CA ILE A 89 -13.29 0.60 -5.48
C ILE A 89 -13.64 1.51 -6.65
N LYS A 90 -13.12 2.74 -6.57
CA LYS A 90 -13.20 3.78 -7.60
C LYS A 90 -12.15 3.55 -8.69
N SER A 91 -12.20 4.34 -9.75
CA SER A 91 -11.11 4.44 -10.72
C SER A 91 -10.07 5.46 -10.24
N PHE A 92 -8.78 5.25 -10.55
CA PHE A 92 -7.77 6.30 -10.33
C PHE A 92 -7.98 7.55 -11.19
N ALA A 93 -8.85 7.49 -12.20
CA ALA A 93 -9.26 8.64 -13.00
C ALA A 93 -10.43 9.45 -12.38
N ASP A 94 -11.07 8.93 -11.33
CA ASP A 94 -12.14 9.65 -10.64
C ASP A 94 -11.55 10.82 -9.80
N PRO A 95 -12.29 11.90 -9.60
CA PRO A 95 -11.88 13.00 -8.72
C PRO A 95 -12.05 12.64 -7.24
N ASP A 96 -11.46 13.45 -6.37
CA ASP A 96 -11.67 13.42 -4.91
C ASP A 96 -11.42 12.07 -4.24
N LEU A 97 -10.34 11.39 -4.64
CA LEU A 97 -10.03 10.05 -4.14
C LEU A 97 -9.39 10.07 -2.75
N TYR A 98 -9.67 9.01 -2.02
CA TYR A 98 -9.03 8.65 -0.75
C TYR A 98 -8.37 7.29 -0.93
N LEU A 99 -7.04 7.24 -0.76
CA LEU A 99 -6.27 6.02 -0.99
C LEU A 99 -6.20 5.19 0.29
N TYR A 100 -6.56 3.93 0.20
CA TYR A 100 -6.38 2.98 1.27
C TYR A 100 -5.27 1.99 0.93
N ILE A 101 -4.27 1.87 1.82
CA ILE A 101 -3.18 0.90 1.70
C ILE A 101 -3.63 -0.39 2.37
N CYS A 102 -3.91 -1.40 1.57
CA CYS A 102 -4.34 -2.71 2.06
C CYS A 102 -3.15 -3.53 2.58
N SER A 103 -2.00 -3.45 1.90
CA SER A 103 -0.83 -4.22 2.31
C SER A 103 0.48 -3.61 1.83
N VAL A 104 1.52 -3.75 2.66
CA VAL A 104 2.92 -3.53 2.29
C VAL A 104 3.72 -4.68 2.86
N ILE A 105 4.25 -5.53 2.00
CA ILE A 105 4.99 -6.74 2.40
C ILE A 105 6.34 -6.77 1.68
N VAL A 106 7.38 -7.13 2.42
CA VAL A 106 8.70 -7.43 1.86
C VAL A 106 9.22 -8.76 2.42
N ASP A 107 10.09 -9.42 1.69
CA ASP A 107 10.78 -10.61 2.17
C ASP A 107 11.74 -10.22 3.31
N LEU A 108 11.28 -10.42 4.55
CA LEU A 108 12.00 -10.02 5.77
C LEU A 108 13.22 -10.92 6.05
N ASP A 109 13.24 -12.14 5.49
CA ASP A 109 14.37 -13.08 5.66
C ASP A 109 15.54 -12.72 4.75
N ASP A 110 15.30 -11.91 3.73
CA ASP A 110 16.35 -11.35 2.90
C ASP A 110 17.05 -10.19 3.61
N LYS A 111 18.37 -10.24 3.66
CA LYS A 111 19.21 -9.18 4.28
C LYS A 111 18.98 -7.79 3.65
N GLN A 112 18.48 -7.75 2.43
CA GLN A 112 18.22 -6.52 1.68
C GLN A 112 16.78 -5.98 1.88
N HIS A 113 15.96 -6.56 2.76
CA HIS A 113 14.56 -6.16 2.97
C HIS A 113 14.36 -4.65 3.17
N LYS A 114 15.31 -3.97 3.81
CA LYS A 114 15.28 -2.50 3.97
C LYS A 114 15.38 -1.75 2.64
N GLN A 115 16.12 -2.30 1.68
CA GLN A 115 16.24 -1.74 0.33
C GLN A 115 14.91 -1.91 -0.42
N TYR A 116 14.26 -3.06 -0.29
CA TYR A 116 12.95 -3.33 -0.89
C TYR A 116 11.89 -2.38 -0.34
N THR A 117 11.85 -2.22 0.99
CA THR A 117 10.94 -1.27 1.63
C THR A 117 11.17 0.15 1.11
N ARG A 118 12.43 0.61 1.03
CA ARG A 118 12.76 1.95 0.49
C ARG A 118 12.34 2.11 -0.97
N ALA A 119 12.50 1.07 -1.79
CA ALA A 119 12.11 1.08 -3.19
C ALA A 119 10.59 1.21 -3.34
N LEU A 120 9.82 0.41 -2.58
CA LEU A 120 8.36 0.47 -2.57
C LEU A 120 7.83 1.82 -2.07
N VAL A 121 8.37 2.36 -0.96
CA VAL A 121 7.98 3.68 -0.44
C VAL A 121 8.30 4.79 -1.44
N ARG A 122 9.44 4.71 -2.13
CA ARG A 122 9.82 5.70 -3.16
C ARG A 122 8.89 5.62 -4.38
N ASP A 123 8.56 4.40 -4.81
CA ASP A 123 7.61 4.16 -5.90
C ASP A 123 6.22 4.68 -5.55
N PHE A 124 5.73 4.35 -4.35
CA PHE A 124 4.46 4.87 -3.83
C PHE A 124 4.43 6.40 -3.83
N GLY A 125 5.47 7.03 -3.30
CA GLY A 125 5.59 8.47 -3.27
C GLY A 125 5.62 9.10 -4.67
N ARG A 126 6.16 8.41 -5.67
CA ARG A 126 6.20 8.87 -7.06
C ARG A 126 4.82 8.78 -7.70
N ASN A 127 4.13 7.66 -7.52
CA ASN A 127 2.87 7.40 -8.23
C ASN A 127 1.65 8.06 -7.58
N PHE A 128 1.64 8.27 -6.25
CA PHE A 128 0.44 8.71 -5.54
C PHE A 128 0.60 10.01 -4.74
N VAL A 129 1.82 10.54 -4.59
CA VAL A 129 2.05 11.76 -3.78
C VAL A 129 2.63 12.90 -4.60
N ARG A 130 3.54 12.60 -5.54
CA ARG A 130 4.33 13.63 -6.23
C ARG A 130 3.84 13.96 -7.62
N GLN A 131 2.94 13.19 -8.17
CA GLN A 131 2.38 13.49 -9.49
C GLN A 131 1.46 14.71 -9.34
N GLN A 132 1.83 15.81 -9.95
CA GLN A 132 1.01 17.00 -10.13
C GLN A 132 0.85 17.19 -11.64
N GLY A 133 -0.33 16.93 -12.15
CA GLY A 133 -0.64 17.09 -13.58
C GLY A 133 -2.02 16.53 -13.89
N THR A 134 -2.51 16.82 -15.06
CA THR A 134 -3.84 16.40 -15.54
C THR A 134 -4.07 14.89 -15.54
N ASP A 135 -2.98 14.10 -15.58
CA ASP A 135 -3.03 12.64 -15.67
C ASP A 135 -2.73 11.93 -14.32
N SER A 136 -2.62 12.71 -13.23
CA SER A 136 -2.33 12.15 -11.91
C SER A 136 -3.61 11.90 -11.14
N PRO A 137 -3.69 10.81 -10.34
CA PRO A 137 -4.82 10.61 -9.43
C PRO A 137 -4.99 11.78 -8.46
N ASP A 138 -6.21 12.28 -8.35
CA ASP A 138 -6.56 13.35 -7.41
C ASP A 138 -6.81 12.77 -6.00
N ILE A 139 -5.74 12.62 -5.22
CA ILE A 139 -5.76 11.96 -3.91
C ILE A 139 -5.73 13.00 -2.79
N ASN A 140 -6.81 13.07 -2.02
CA ASN A 140 -6.95 13.95 -0.86
C ASN A 140 -6.19 13.47 0.37
N ALA A 141 -6.34 12.18 0.68
CA ALA A 141 -5.69 11.57 1.84
C ALA A 141 -5.36 10.10 1.60
N ILE A 142 -4.42 9.60 2.39
CA ILE A 142 -3.96 8.22 2.38
C ILE A 142 -4.16 7.64 3.77
N GLY A 143 -4.70 6.43 3.85
CA GLY A 143 -4.94 5.73 5.10
C GLY A 143 -4.53 4.27 5.05
N ALA A 144 -4.30 3.71 6.23
CA ALA A 144 -4.00 2.30 6.44
C ALA A 144 -4.34 1.90 7.87
N PHE A 145 -4.49 0.63 8.14
CA PHE A 145 -4.27 0.11 9.48
C PHE A 145 -3.07 -0.83 9.51
N THR A 146 -2.51 -1.04 10.69
CA THR A 146 -1.33 -1.86 10.88
C THR A 146 -1.59 -2.99 11.87
N ILE A 147 -1.13 -4.19 11.52
CA ILE A 147 -1.24 -5.40 12.33
C ILE A 147 0.12 -5.84 12.90
N SER A 148 1.20 -5.17 12.51
CA SER A 148 2.56 -5.51 12.91
C SER A 148 3.33 -4.30 13.42
N GLU A 149 4.35 -4.55 14.23
CA GLU A 149 5.28 -3.52 14.69
C GLU A 149 6.06 -2.88 13.53
N GLY A 150 6.41 -3.67 12.50
CA GLY A 150 7.06 -3.16 11.29
C GLY A 150 6.17 -2.17 10.54
N GLY A 151 4.90 -2.52 10.36
CA GLY A 151 3.90 -1.64 9.75
C GLY A 151 3.70 -0.35 10.55
N ARG A 152 3.57 -0.45 11.89
CA ARG A 152 3.49 0.71 12.78
C ARG A 152 4.66 1.67 12.58
N ARG A 153 5.90 1.14 12.65
CA ARG A 153 7.12 1.95 12.45
C ARG A 153 7.18 2.58 11.06
N LEU A 154 6.69 1.89 10.04
CA LEU A 154 6.62 2.44 8.68
C LEU A 154 5.69 3.65 8.63
N MET A 155 4.47 3.54 9.18
CA MET A 155 3.50 4.64 9.21
C MET A 155 4.05 5.85 9.98
N GLU A 156 4.60 5.63 11.18
CA GLU A 156 5.16 6.69 12.03
C GLU A 156 6.36 7.41 11.36
N ARG A 157 7.29 6.66 10.74
CA ARG A 157 8.42 7.24 10.01
C ARG A 157 8.00 7.95 8.73
N SER A 158 6.87 7.58 8.17
CA SER A 158 6.25 8.26 7.02
C SER A 158 5.32 9.40 7.45
N HIS A 159 5.35 9.77 8.75
CA HIS A 159 4.59 10.87 9.36
C HIS A 159 3.07 10.73 9.25
N PHE A 160 2.55 9.51 9.15
CA PHE A 160 1.12 9.27 9.24
C PHE A 160 0.64 9.53 10.68
N ASN A 161 -0.50 10.19 10.80
CA ASN A 161 -1.12 10.47 12.09
C ASN A 161 -1.92 9.26 12.56
N TYR A 162 -1.72 8.85 13.82
CA TYR A 162 -2.54 7.84 14.46
C TYR A 162 -3.99 8.35 14.60
N ARG A 163 -4.95 7.50 14.24
CA ARG A 163 -6.39 7.84 14.21
C ARG A 163 -7.20 7.08 15.27
N GLY A 164 -6.69 5.99 15.78
CA GLY A 164 -7.37 5.14 16.74
C GLY A 164 -7.02 3.66 16.56
N SER A 165 -7.66 2.83 17.36
CA SER A 165 -7.53 1.36 17.27
C SER A 165 -8.91 0.72 17.29
N PHE A 166 -9.03 -0.41 16.58
CA PHE A 166 -10.24 -1.22 16.55
C PHE A 166 -9.88 -2.72 16.47
N LYS A 167 -10.89 -3.59 16.49
CA LYS A 167 -10.69 -5.03 16.33
C LYS A 167 -10.93 -5.45 14.88
N ALA A 168 -9.96 -6.14 14.28
CA ALA A 168 -10.08 -6.75 12.96
C ALA A 168 -9.26 -8.05 12.94
N GLY A 169 -9.76 -9.08 12.25
CA GLY A 169 -9.10 -10.40 12.18
C GLY A 169 -8.78 -11.01 13.55
N GLY A 170 -9.61 -10.74 14.57
CA GLY A 170 -9.43 -11.23 15.93
C GLY A 170 -8.36 -10.51 16.76
N GLN A 171 -7.68 -9.51 16.23
CA GLN A 171 -6.62 -8.75 16.90
C GLN A 171 -6.90 -7.24 16.94
N SER A 172 -6.19 -6.53 17.81
CA SER A 172 -6.23 -5.06 17.83
C SER A 172 -5.33 -4.51 16.72
N VAL A 173 -5.88 -3.65 15.88
CA VAL A 173 -5.17 -2.96 14.81
C VAL A 173 -5.11 -1.47 15.10
N ARG A 174 -4.11 -0.79 14.56
CA ARG A 174 -3.92 0.66 14.70
C ARG A 174 -4.14 1.33 13.36
N SER A 175 -5.04 2.30 13.32
CA SER A 175 -5.37 3.08 12.15
C SER A 175 -4.54 4.34 12.05
N TYR A 176 -4.12 4.67 10.83
CA TYR A 176 -3.29 5.81 10.50
C TYR A 176 -3.79 6.50 9.25
N ALA A 177 -3.65 7.82 9.19
CA ALA A 177 -3.98 8.59 7.99
C ALA A 177 -3.11 9.84 7.85
N ILE A 178 -2.95 10.32 6.61
CA ILE A 178 -2.26 11.56 6.30
C ILE A 178 -2.94 12.25 5.10
N LYS A 179 -3.03 13.59 5.12
CA LYS A 179 -3.44 14.37 3.95
C LYS A 179 -2.32 14.34 2.90
N CYS A 180 -2.66 14.16 1.65
CA CYS A 180 -1.66 14.13 0.57
C CYS A 180 -0.87 15.44 0.48
N SER A 181 -1.51 16.59 0.67
CA SER A 181 -0.86 17.89 0.73
C SER A 181 0.25 17.98 1.80
N ALA A 182 0.06 17.36 2.97
CA ALA A 182 1.08 17.33 4.03
C ALA A 182 2.30 16.49 3.62
N LEU A 183 2.11 15.36 2.93
CA LEU A 183 3.22 14.55 2.39
C LEU A 183 4.03 15.31 1.34
N VAL A 184 3.36 16.06 0.46
CA VAL A 184 4.02 16.90 -0.55
C VAL A 184 4.89 17.95 0.11
N GLN A 185 4.38 18.64 1.14
CA GLN A 185 5.13 19.66 1.90
C GLN A 185 6.36 19.06 2.59
N GLN A 186 6.22 17.91 3.23
CA GLN A 186 7.33 17.20 3.89
C GLN A 186 8.41 16.77 2.88
N ALA A 187 8.00 16.24 1.73
CA ALA A 187 8.92 15.84 0.67
C ALA A 187 9.69 17.05 0.09
N ALA A 188 9.06 18.22 0.01
CA ALA A 188 9.71 19.47 -0.41
C ALA A 188 10.71 19.98 0.64
N ALA A 189 10.35 19.91 1.93
CA ALA A 189 11.24 20.32 3.03
C ALA A 189 12.50 19.43 3.14
N ALA A 190 12.35 18.11 2.92
CA ALA A 190 13.46 17.16 2.96
C ALA A 190 14.48 17.33 1.81
N ARG A 191 14.11 17.99 0.71
CA ARG A 191 15.01 18.30 -0.43
C ARG A 191 15.86 19.55 -0.23
N ARG A 192 15.49 20.40 0.76
CA ARG A 192 16.17 21.66 1.06
C ARG A 192 17.27 21.53 2.13
N LYS A 193 17.36 20.34 2.74
CA LYS A 193 18.40 19.95 3.70
C LYS A 193 19.45 19.06 3.04
#